data_21c183660369a42bf7e9b48177e4e219
#
_entry.id   21c183660369a42bf7e9b48177e4e219
#
_cell.length_a   1.000
_cell.length_b   1.000
_cell.length_c   1.000
_cell.angle_alpha   90.00
_cell.angle_beta   90.00
_cell.angle_gamma   90.00
#
_symmetry.space_group_name_H-M   'P 1'
#
loop_
_entity.id
_entity.type
_entity.pdbx_description
1 polymer ?
#
loop_
_entity_poly.entity_id
_entity_poly.type
_entity_poly.pdbx_seq_one_letter_code
_entity_poly.pdbx_strand_id
1 'polypeptide(L)'
;MIMKSELKNVRDVMNKSIISVDKDDAIRMAVKKMVHGGIGAVIVTEKDKPVGILTERDILKFIANEKMDLDNNKVENIMSAPLISVDSSSSLEEAAGVMLTNNIRRLIIKEKDEYVGIISQRELQRFITESR
;
A
#
# COMPACT_ATOMS: atom_id res chain seq x y z
N MET A 1 -4.99 17.22 -28.14
CA MET A 1 -4.68 17.41 -26.72
C MET A 1 -4.22 16.11 -26.11
N ILE A 2 -3.13 16.15 -25.37
CA ILE A 2 -2.58 14.95 -24.75
C ILE A 2 -3.26 14.71 -23.42
N MET A 3 -3.72 13.49 -23.21
CA MET A 3 -4.33 13.09 -21.95
C MET A 3 -3.29 13.03 -20.85
N LYS A 4 -3.67 13.40 -19.64
CA LYS A 4 -2.74 13.34 -18.50
C LYS A 4 -2.21 11.93 -18.28
N SER A 5 -3.06 10.92 -18.45
CA SER A 5 -2.67 9.53 -18.28
C SER A 5 -1.58 9.10 -19.25
N GLU A 6 -1.49 9.73 -20.40
CA GLU A 6 -0.48 9.42 -21.41
C GLU A 6 0.88 9.99 -21.05
N LEU A 7 0.89 11.04 -20.23
CA LEU A 7 2.12 11.73 -19.82
C LEU A 7 2.63 11.28 -18.47
N LYS A 8 1.82 10.51 -17.75
CA LYS A 8 2.13 10.15 -16.38
C LYS A 8 2.41 8.68 -16.23
N ASN A 9 3.33 8.38 -15.34
CA ASN A 9 3.55 7.02 -14.89
C ASN A 9 3.22 6.98 -13.40
N VAL A 10 3.36 5.83 -12.78
CA VAL A 10 2.98 5.66 -11.37
C VAL A 10 3.79 6.55 -10.45
N ARG A 11 5.02 6.88 -10.83
CA ARG A 11 5.88 7.77 -10.06
C ARG A 11 5.24 9.15 -9.85
N ASP A 12 4.52 9.63 -10.85
CA ASP A 12 3.93 10.97 -10.81
C ASP A 12 2.67 11.04 -9.94
N VAL A 13 2.07 9.90 -9.64
CA VAL A 13 0.79 9.82 -8.92
C VAL A 13 0.92 9.19 -7.54
N MET A 14 1.96 8.39 -7.32
CA MET A 14 2.13 7.65 -6.07
C MET A 14 2.23 8.53 -4.84
N ASN A 15 1.87 7.96 -3.70
CA ASN A 15 2.11 8.58 -2.41
C ASN A 15 3.53 8.23 -1.97
N LYS A 16 4.34 9.26 -1.71
CA LYS A 16 5.74 9.10 -1.31
C LYS A 16 5.91 8.93 0.20
N SER A 17 4.86 9.15 0.97
CA SER A 17 4.91 9.03 2.43
C SER A 17 4.78 7.57 2.83
N ILE A 18 5.89 6.84 2.72
CA ILE A 18 5.93 5.43 3.09
C ILE A 18 6.29 5.33 4.57
N ILE A 19 5.43 4.64 5.31
CA ILE A 19 5.68 4.36 6.73
C ILE A 19 5.70 2.85 6.88
N SER A 20 6.64 2.35 7.68
CA SER A 20 6.78 0.92 7.87
C SER A 20 6.68 0.52 9.33
N VAL A 21 6.34 -0.75 9.56
CA VAL A 21 6.36 -1.39 10.87
C VAL A 21 7.06 -2.72 10.71
N ASP A 22 7.64 -3.22 11.79
CA ASP A 22 8.24 -4.55 11.77
C ASP A 22 7.16 -5.62 11.88
N LYS A 23 7.39 -6.77 11.27
CA LYS A 23 6.39 -7.85 11.28
C LYS A 23 6.05 -8.33 12.69
N ASP A 24 6.98 -8.16 13.63
CA ASP A 24 6.80 -8.57 15.03
C ASP A 24 6.19 -7.49 15.91
N ASP A 25 5.97 -6.30 15.38
CA ASP A 25 5.30 -5.23 16.12
C ASP A 25 3.85 -5.61 16.40
N ALA A 26 3.34 -5.12 17.54
CA ALA A 26 1.93 -5.28 17.86
C ALA A 26 1.08 -4.50 16.85
N ILE A 27 -0.11 -5.00 16.60
CA ILE A 27 -1.05 -4.33 15.68
C ILE A 27 -1.29 -2.89 16.11
N ARG A 28 -1.37 -2.63 17.42
CA ARG A 28 -1.57 -1.27 17.94
C ARG A 28 -0.50 -0.30 17.45
N MET A 29 0.73 -0.74 17.32
CA MET A 29 1.83 0.11 16.82
C MET A 29 1.52 0.58 15.39
N ALA A 30 1.06 -0.32 14.54
CA ALA A 30 0.69 0.03 13.16
C ALA A 30 -0.48 1.00 13.14
N VAL A 31 -1.49 0.76 13.98
CA VAL A 31 -2.66 1.65 14.07
C VAL A 31 -2.23 3.06 14.45
N LYS A 32 -1.34 3.18 15.45
CA LYS A 32 -0.83 4.50 15.87
C LYS A 32 -0.11 5.21 14.73
N LYS A 33 0.72 4.50 13.99
CA LYS A 33 1.45 5.10 12.87
C LYS A 33 0.50 5.55 11.76
N MET A 34 -0.53 4.77 11.48
CA MET A 34 -1.54 5.15 10.48
C MET A 34 -2.29 6.41 10.89
N VAL A 35 -2.69 6.48 12.15
CA VAL A 35 -3.41 7.64 12.67
C VAL A 35 -2.55 8.89 12.63
N HIS A 36 -1.31 8.79 13.14
CA HIS A 36 -0.40 9.94 13.14
C HIS A 36 -0.03 10.41 11.74
N GLY A 37 0.13 9.48 10.81
CA GLY A 37 0.50 9.82 9.44
C GLY A 37 -0.68 10.17 8.55
N GLY A 38 -1.91 9.94 9.00
CA GLY A 38 -3.09 10.15 8.17
C GLY A 38 -3.09 9.24 6.94
N ILE A 39 -2.59 8.00 7.08
CA ILE A 39 -2.45 7.08 5.96
C ILE A 39 -3.23 5.79 6.23
N GLY A 40 -3.66 5.15 5.15
CA GLY A 40 -4.49 3.95 5.22
C GLY A 40 -3.73 2.63 5.06
N ALA A 41 -2.41 2.68 5.00
CA ALA A 41 -1.60 1.48 4.82
C ALA A 41 -0.18 1.72 5.33
N VAL A 42 0.45 0.66 5.85
CA VAL A 42 1.86 0.68 6.22
C VAL A 42 2.55 -0.52 5.61
N ILE A 43 3.82 -0.38 5.29
CA ILE A 43 4.62 -1.50 4.80
C ILE A 43 5.12 -2.28 6.00
N VAL A 44 5.06 -3.60 5.89
CA VAL A 44 5.55 -4.50 6.94
C VAL A 44 6.91 -5.00 6.53
N THR A 45 7.88 -4.89 7.45
CA THR A 45 9.26 -5.29 7.16
C THR A 45 9.72 -6.43 8.06
N GLU A 46 10.70 -7.15 7.56
CA GLU A 46 11.45 -8.14 8.31
C GLU A 46 12.93 -7.83 8.05
N LYS A 47 13.68 -7.52 9.11
CA LYS A 47 15.08 -7.12 8.98
C LYS A 47 15.25 -6.01 7.95
N ASP A 48 14.37 -5.03 8.05
CA ASP A 48 14.31 -3.84 7.18
C ASP A 48 13.96 -4.11 5.73
N LYS A 49 13.57 -5.35 5.39
CA LYS A 49 13.13 -5.69 4.04
C LYS A 49 11.61 -5.81 4.00
N PRO A 50 10.95 -5.17 3.04
CA PRO A 50 9.49 -5.27 2.94
C PRO A 50 9.04 -6.70 2.66
N VAL A 51 8.07 -7.18 3.44
CA VAL A 51 7.52 -8.52 3.30
C VAL A 51 6.01 -8.54 3.16
N GLY A 52 5.34 -7.45 3.46
CA GLY A 52 3.89 -7.40 3.37
C GLY A 52 3.37 -5.98 3.48
N ILE A 53 2.06 -5.85 3.45
CA ILE A 53 1.38 -4.58 3.62
C ILE A 53 0.22 -4.77 4.59
N LEU A 54 0.00 -3.79 5.45
CA LEU A 54 -1.11 -3.80 6.40
C LEU A 54 -1.98 -2.59 6.10
N THR A 55 -3.27 -2.83 5.88
CA THR A 55 -4.21 -1.78 5.51
C THR A 55 -5.27 -1.60 6.57
N GLU A 56 -6.01 -0.49 6.46
CA GLU A 56 -7.17 -0.25 7.33
C GLU A 56 -8.17 -1.40 7.26
N ARG A 57 -8.36 -1.97 6.07
CA ARG A 57 -9.28 -3.09 5.89
C ARG A 57 -8.82 -4.32 6.68
N ASP A 58 -7.51 -4.59 6.67
CA ASP A 58 -6.97 -5.71 7.44
C ASP A 58 -7.27 -5.54 8.94
N ILE A 59 -7.11 -4.32 9.43
CA ILE A 59 -7.37 -3.99 10.83
C ILE A 59 -8.86 -4.13 11.15
N LEU A 60 -9.73 -3.64 10.27
CA LEU A 60 -11.17 -3.77 10.47
C LEU A 60 -11.61 -5.23 10.51
N LYS A 61 -11.05 -6.06 9.64
CA LYS A 61 -11.33 -7.49 9.65
C LYS A 61 -10.90 -8.14 10.95
N PHE A 62 -9.71 -7.77 11.45
CA PHE A 62 -9.21 -8.29 12.71
C PHE A 62 -10.15 -7.92 13.86
N ILE A 63 -10.53 -6.64 13.95
CA ILE A 63 -11.42 -6.17 15.01
C ILE A 63 -12.76 -6.92 14.99
N ALA A 64 -13.28 -7.13 13.79
CA ALA A 64 -14.57 -7.83 13.64
C ALA A 64 -14.50 -9.28 14.06
N ASN A 65 -13.35 -9.93 13.93
CA ASN A 65 -13.22 -11.37 14.15
C ASN A 65 -12.49 -11.78 15.43
N GLU A 66 -11.63 -10.92 15.98
CA GLU A 66 -10.69 -11.30 17.03
C GLU A 66 -10.78 -10.52 18.33
N LYS A 67 -11.92 -9.89 18.60
CA LYS A 67 -12.17 -9.22 19.88
C LYS A 67 -11.22 -8.09 20.25
N MET A 68 -10.59 -7.43 19.28
CA MET A 68 -9.83 -6.22 19.51
C MET A 68 -8.57 -6.33 20.38
N ASP A 69 -7.93 -7.48 20.43
CA ASP A 69 -6.68 -7.61 21.18
C ASP A 69 -5.50 -7.13 20.31
N LEU A 70 -5.32 -5.82 20.25
CA LEU A 70 -4.32 -5.18 19.41
C LEU A 70 -2.91 -5.27 19.99
N ASP A 71 -2.78 -5.61 21.26
CA ASP A 71 -1.48 -5.60 21.94
C ASP A 71 -0.78 -6.96 21.92
N ASN A 72 -1.54 -8.04 21.89
CA ASN A 72 -0.99 -9.39 21.94
C ASN A 72 -1.01 -10.11 20.59
N ASN A 73 -1.29 -9.37 19.53
CA ASN A 73 -1.25 -9.92 18.18
C ASN A 73 -0.27 -9.13 17.32
N LYS A 74 0.54 -9.86 16.56
CA LYS A 74 1.57 -9.25 15.72
C LYS A 74 1.01 -8.85 14.37
N VAL A 75 1.61 -7.82 13.80
CA VAL A 75 1.28 -7.32 12.47
C VAL A 75 1.32 -8.45 11.44
N GLU A 76 2.31 -9.34 11.51
CA GLU A 76 2.44 -10.43 10.51
C GLU A 76 1.24 -11.36 10.47
N ASN A 77 0.48 -11.44 11.56
CA ASN A 77 -0.67 -12.35 11.62
C ASN A 77 -1.85 -11.86 10.78
N ILE A 78 -1.88 -10.57 10.45
CA ILE A 78 -3.02 -10.01 9.70
C ILE A 78 -2.61 -9.27 8.43
N MET A 79 -1.32 -9.12 8.17
CA MET A 79 -0.85 -8.44 6.97
C MET A 79 -1.19 -9.22 5.71
N SER A 80 -1.22 -8.54 4.58
CA SER A 80 -1.34 -9.16 3.27
C SER A 80 0.05 -9.39 2.71
N ALA A 81 0.29 -10.59 2.17
CA ALA A 81 1.58 -10.98 1.59
C ALA A 81 1.32 -11.98 0.46
N PRO A 82 2.24 -12.10 -0.50
CA PRO A 82 3.47 -11.32 -0.67
C PRO A 82 3.18 -9.90 -1.16
N LEU A 83 4.16 -9.03 -1.06
CA LEU A 83 4.07 -7.70 -1.63
C LEU A 83 4.11 -7.78 -3.14
N ILE A 84 3.25 -7.00 -3.78
CA ILE A 84 3.24 -6.88 -5.24
C ILE A 84 3.66 -5.47 -5.57
N SER A 85 4.64 -5.36 -6.46
CA SER A 85 5.20 -4.07 -6.83
C SER A 85 5.24 -3.89 -8.34
N VAL A 86 5.33 -2.63 -8.76
CA VAL A 86 5.62 -2.28 -10.14
C VAL A 86 6.75 -1.27 -10.14
N ASP A 87 7.42 -1.14 -11.28
CA ASP A 87 8.49 -0.17 -11.42
C ASP A 87 7.93 1.25 -11.49
N SER A 88 8.72 2.22 -11.02
CA SER A 88 8.31 3.63 -11.02
C SER A 88 8.02 4.17 -12.42
N SER A 89 8.58 3.56 -13.45
CA SER A 89 8.34 3.95 -14.83
C SER A 89 7.10 3.30 -15.45
N SER A 90 6.42 2.42 -14.72
CA SER A 90 5.22 1.75 -15.22
C SER A 90 4.11 2.76 -15.47
N SER A 91 3.32 2.51 -16.51
CA SER A 91 2.16 3.34 -16.80
C SER A 91 1.04 3.13 -15.80
N LEU A 92 0.10 4.05 -15.77
CA LEU A 92 -1.08 3.91 -14.93
C LEU A 92 -1.92 2.72 -15.38
N GLU A 93 -1.97 2.46 -16.68
CA GLU A 93 -2.71 1.32 -17.23
C GLU A 93 -2.07 -0.01 -16.79
N GLU A 94 -0.74 -0.07 -16.79
CA GLU A 94 -0.04 -1.26 -16.32
C GLU A 94 -0.31 -1.52 -14.85
N ALA A 95 -0.29 -0.46 -14.03
CA ALA A 95 -0.60 -0.58 -12.62
C ALA A 95 -2.03 -1.08 -12.39
N ALA A 96 -2.98 -0.52 -13.13
CA ALA A 96 -4.37 -0.96 -13.03
C ALA A 96 -4.51 -2.44 -13.40
N GLY A 97 -3.80 -2.86 -14.45
CA GLY A 97 -3.80 -4.27 -14.87
C GLY A 97 -3.28 -5.21 -13.79
N VAL A 98 -2.19 -4.82 -13.13
CA VAL A 98 -1.61 -5.62 -12.05
C VAL A 98 -2.58 -5.72 -10.87
N MET A 99 -3.24 -4.62 -10.51
CA MET A 99 -4.25 -4.63 -9.45
C MET A 99 -5.39 -5.58 -9.77
N LEU A 100 -5.91 -5.52 -10.99
CA LEU A 100 -7.01 -6.38 -11.43
C LEU A 100 -6.62 -7.85 -11.45
N THR A 101 -5.48 -8.16 -12.04
CA THR A 101 -4.99 -9.53 -12.16
C THR A 101 -4.79 -10.18 -10.80
N ASN A 102 -4.31 -9.41 -9.82
CA ASN A 102 -4.01 -9.94 -8.49
C ASN A 102 -5.10 -9.65 -7.47
N ASN A 103 -6.19 -9.01 -7.88
CA ASN A 103 -7.31 -8.64 -7.00
C ASN A 103 -6.84 -7.89 -5.77
N ILE A 104 -6.00 -6.88 -5.98
CA ILE A 104 -5.46 -6.03 -4.92
C ILE A 104 -5.76 -4.57 -5.22
N ARG A 105 -5.74 -3.75 -4.20
CA ARG A 105 -6.11 -2.34 -4.30
C ARG A 105 -4.96 -1.38 -4.07
N ARG A 106 -3.77 -1.91 -3.78
CA ARG A 106 -2.58 -1.09 -3.55
C ARG A 106 -1.38 -1.81 -4.12
N LEU A 107 -0.46 -1.02 -4.66
CA LEU A 107 0.81 -1.52 -5.20
C LEU A 107 1.94 -0.74 -4.56
N ILE A 108 3.03 -1.43 -4.34
CA ILE A 108 4.28 -0.79 -3.93
C ILE A 108 5.03 -0.41 -5.19
N ILE A 109 5.59 0.78 -5.18
CA ILE A 109 6.36 1.27 -6.32
C ILE A 109 7.84 1.12 -6.01
N LYS A 110 8.58 0.48 -6.92
CA LYS A 110 10.02 0.26 -6.78
C LYS A 110 10.79 1.09 -7.81
N GLU A 111 11.97 1.50 -7.40
CA GLU A 111 12.93 2.16 -8.28
C GLU A 111 14.30 1.66 -7.87
N LYS A 112 15.00 0.95 -8.78
CA LYS A 112 16.34 0.41 -8.51
C LYS A 112 16.44 -0.37 -7.18
N ASP A 113 15.58 -1.32 -6.99
CA ASP A 113 15.55 -2.16 -5.79
C ASP A 113 15.12 -1.46 -4.51
N GLU A 114 14.72 -0.19 -4.58
CA GLU A 114 14.20 0.53 -3.43
C GLU A 114 12.70 0.76 -3.57
N TYR A 115 12.01 0.74 -2.44
CA TYR A 115 10.57 1.02 -2.40
C TYR A 115 10.40 2.51 -2.21
N VAL A 116 9.83 3.18 -3.20
CA VAL A 116 9.77 4.65 -3.24
C VAL A 116 8.36 5.22 -3.09
N GLY A 117 7.34 4.38 -3.14
CA GLY A 117 5.98 4.88 -3.01
C GLY A 117 4.94 3.79 -2.97
N ILE A 118 3.71 4.20 -2.75
CA ILE A 118 2.52 3.34 -2.78
C ILE A 118 1.49 4.02 -3.67
N ILE A 119 0.78 3.23 -4.45
CA ILE A 119 -0.35 3.76 -5.20
C ILE A 119 -1.58 2.90 -4.91
N SER A 120 -2.73 3.55 -4.73
CA SER A 120 -3.99 2.86 -4.45
C SER A 120 -4.90 2.91 -5.67
N GLN A 121 -5.85 1.97 -5.71
CA GLN A 121 -6.89 1.96 -6.72
C GLN A 121 -7.65 3.30 -6.72
N ARG A 122 -7.89 3.84 -5.53
CA ARG A 122 -8.61 5.11 -5.39
C ARG A 122 -7.84 6.26 -6.06
N GLU A 123 -6.54 6.30 -5.88
CA GLU A 123 -5.71 7.32 -6.51
C GLU A 123 -5.72 7.19 -8.03
N LEU A 124 -5.64 5.95 -8.54
CA LEU A 124 -5.74 5.72 -9.99
C LEU A 124 -7.07 6.19 -10.54
N GLN A 125 -8.16 5.84 -9.87
CA GLN A 125 -9.50 6.24 -10.31
C GLN A 125 -9.66 7.75 -10.31
N ARG A 126 -9.18 8.40 -9.26
CA ARG A 126 -9.24 9.87 -9.17
C ARG A 126 -8.48 10.52 -10.31
N PHE A 127 -7.26 10.05 -10.55
CA PHE A 127 -6.44 10.62 -11.61
C PHE A 127 -7.11 10.46 -12.99
N ILE A 128 -7.61 9.27 -13.29
CA ILE A 128 -8.27 9.00 -14.57
C ILE A 128 -9.51 9.87 -14.73
N THR A 129 -10.30 10.00 -13.66
CA THR A 129 -11.51 10.83 -13.69
C THR A 129 -11.17 12.30 -13.95
N GLU A 130 -10.12 12.81 -13.31
CA GLU A 130 -9.70 14.20 -13.48
C GLU A 130 -9.07 14.48 -14.84
N SER A 131 -8.62 13.43 -15.53
CA SER A 131 -7.99 13.55 -16.83
C SER A 131 -8.95 13.80 -17.99
N ARG A 132 -10.24 13.64 -17.74
CA ARG A 132 -11.27 13.80 -18.78
C ARG A 132 -11.73 15.21 -18.98
#